data_06a8ea841e54e4fcdf912a60ef20fcd4
#
_entry.id   06a8ea841e54e4fcdf912a60ef20fcd4
#
_cell.length_a   1.000
_cell.length_b   1.000
_cell.length_c   1.000
_cell.angle_alpha   90.00
_cell.angle_beta   90.00
_cell.angle_gamma   90.00
#
_symmetry.space_group_name_H-M   'P 1'
#
loop_
_entity.id
_entity.type
_entity.pdbx_description
1 polymer ?
#
loop_
_entity_poly.entity_id
_entity_poly.type
_entity_poly.pdbx_seq_one_letter_code
_entity_poly.pdbx_strand_id
1 'polypeptide(L)'
;MFGLVTKENAAQAKDETLVLTDYEYNKLKAAYDKTMAGQEEELSQEEYVLYGTYEPLTVTLTHILNNKSGVNFASYAHTGLPVEVFAMGVGQDMFEGYYDNTDIFFNLANITGVK
;
A
#
# COMPACT_ATOMS: atom_id res chain seq x y z
N MET A 1 0.69 -7.12 13.95
CA MET A 1 1.12 -6.60 12.65
C MET A 1 0.38 -5.30 12.40
N PHE A 2 1.06 -4.21 12.05
CA PHE A 2 0.50 -2.85 11.85
C PHE A 2 -0.36 -2.29 13.00
N GLY A 3 -0.35 -2.89 14.18
CA GLY A 3 -1.12 -2.44 15.34
C GLY A 3 -2.59 -2.85 15.34
N LEU A 4 -3.08 -3.50 14.28
CA LEU A 4 -4.45 -4.04 14.25
C LEU A 4 -4.59 -5.17 15.27
N VAL A 5 -5.67 -5.14 16.03
CA VAL A 5 -6.00 -6.13 17.07
C VAL A 5 -7.42 -6.64 16.90
N THR A 6 -7.67 -7.87 17.37
CA THR A 6 -9.03 -8.42 17.42
C THR A 6 -9.82 -7.79 18.58
N LYS A 7 -11.13 -7.91 18.55
CA LYS A 7 -12.02 -7.46 19.67
C LYS A 7 -11.62 -8.06 21.02
N GLU A 8 -11.19 -9.31 21.04
CA GLU A 8 -10.75 -10.00 22.26
C GLU A 8 -9.50 -9.36 22.86
N ASN A 9 -8.66 -8.77 22.02
CA ASN A 9 -7.41 -8.11 22.40
C ASN A 9 -7.52 -6.57 22.37
N ALA A 10 -8.72 -6.03 22.34
CA ALA A 10 -8.96 -4.58 22.24
C ALA A 10 -8.20 -3.74 23.29
N ALA A 11 -8.03 -4.29 24.51
CA ALA A 11 -7.27 -3.63 25.57
C ALA A 11 -5.77 -3.42 25.23
N GLN A 12 -5.24 -4.12 24.24
CA GLN A 12 -3.85 -3.99 23.78
C GLN A 12 -3.71 -3.01 22.60
N ALA A 13 -4.84 -2.50 22.07
CA ALA A 13 -4.81 -1.53 20.98
C ALA A 13 -4.19 -0.22 21.47
N LYS A 14 -3.33 0.37 20.65
CA LYS A 14 -2.82 1.73 20.89
C LYS A 14 -3.87 2.81 20.61
N ASP A 15 -4.85 2.48 19.79
CA ASP A 15 -5.95 3.34 19.37
C ASP A 15 -7.17 2.45 19.11
N GLU A 16 -8.36 2.90 19.53
CA GLU A 16 -9.62 2.17 19.34
C GLU A 16 -9.95 1.94 17.86
N THR A 17 -9.52 2.82 16.97
CA THR A 17 -9.69 2.67 15.53
C THR A 17 -8.96 1.45 14.96
N LEU A 18 -7.91 0.98 15.64
CA LEU A 18 -7.16 -0.21 15.23
C LEU A 18 -7.82 -1.54 15.64
N VAL A 19 -8.92 -1.51 16.39
CA VAL A 19 -9.68 -2.70 16.72
C VAL A 19 -10.49 -3.15 15.50
N LEU A 20 -10.32 -4.40 15.09
CA LEU A 20 -11.04 -4.98 13.96
C LEU A 20 -12.53 -5.16 14.31
N THR A 21 -13.39 -4.74 13.39
CA THR A 21 -14.80 -5.13 13.41
C THR A 21 -14.96 -6.61 13.04
N ASP A 22 -16.13 -7.22 13.34
CA ASP A 22 -16.39 -8.62 12.96
C ASP A 22 -16.33 -8.81 11.44
N TYR A 23 -16.78 -7.82 10.68
CA TYR A 23 -16.70 -7.85 9.22
C TYR A 23 -15.24 -7.83 8.72
N GLU A 24 -14.42 -6.94 9.25
CA GLU A 24 -13.00 -6.85 8.91
C GLU A 24 -12.24 -8.12 9.29
N TYR A 25 -12.53 -8.67 10.47
CA TYR A 25 -11.94 -9.91 10.92
C TYR A 25 -12.29 -11.09 9.99
N ASN A 26 -13.57 -11.23 9.62
CA ASN A 26 -14.01 -12.29 8.72
C ASN A 26 -13.40 -12.13 7.31
N LYS A 27 -13.31 -10.90 6.81
CA LYS A 27 -12.65 -10.59 5.55
C LYS A 27 -11.17 -10.96 5.58
N LEU A 28 -10.48 -10.62 6.68
CA LEU A 28 -9.08 -10.95 6.86
C LEU A 28 -8.84 -12.46 6.97
N LYS A 29 -9.74 -13.17 7.68
CA LYS A 29 -9.70 -14.63 7.80
C LYS A 29 -9.87 -15.31 6.43
N ALA A 30 -10.85 -14.88 5.63
CA ALA A 30 -11.06 -15.42 4.29
C ALA A 30 -9.82 -15.21 3.39
N ALA A 31 -9.21 -14.02 3.45
CA ALA A 31 -7.97 -13.73 2.73
C ALA A 31 -6.80 -14.59 3.21
N TYR A 32 -6.69 -14.83 4.52
CA TYR A 32 -5.69 -15.72 5.09
C TYR A 32 -5.86 -17.17 4.60
N ASP A 33 -7.09 -17.69 4.67
CA ASP A 33 -7.40 -19.05 4.24
C ASP A 33 -7.05 -19.23 2.75
N LYS A 34 -7.33 -18.21 1.92
CA LYS A 34 -6.97 -18.23 0.49
C LYS A 34 -5.45 -18.16 0.27
N THR A 35 -4.74 -17.32 1.00
CA THR A 35 -3.28 -17.26 0.97
C THR A 35 -2.66 -18.62 1.32
N MET A 36 -3.20 -19.28 2.34
CA MET A 36 -2.69 -20.59 2.77
C MET A 36 -3.06 -21.73 1.80
N ALA A 37 -4.13 -21.59 1.03
CA ALA A 37 -4.49 -22.54 -0.01
C ALA A 37 -3.57 -22.47 -1.26
N GLY A 38 -2.85 -21.34 -1.41
CA GLY A 38 -2.00 -21.07 -2.56
C GLY A 38 -2.73 -20.30 -3.66
N GLN A 39 -1.96 -19.71 -4.57
CA GLN A 39 -2.52 -19.00 -5.72
C GLN A 39 -3.04 -20.00 -6.76
N GLU A 40 -4.27 -19.79 -7.20
CA GLU A 40 -4.80 -20.45 -8.39
C GLU A 40 -4.26 -19.75 -9.65
N GLU A 41 -4.07 -20.51 -10.73
CA GLU A 41 -3.56 -19.95 -11.99
C GLU A 41 -4.53 -18.96 -12.64
N GLU A 42 -5.84 -19.11 -12.39
CA GLU A 42 -6.88 -18.21 -12.91
C GLU A 42 -7.69 -17.60 -11.75
N LEU A 43 -7.66 -16.28 -11.67
CA LEU A 43 -8.48 -15.53 -10.72
C LEU A 43 -9.89 -15.32 -11.27
N SER A 44 -10.90 -15.54 -10.44
CA SER A 44 -12.26 -15.12 -10.76
C SER A 44 -12.35 -13.58 -10.84
N GLN A 45 -13.39 -13.05 -11.50
CA GLN A 45 -13.61 -11.61 -11.57
C GLN A 45 -13.79 -11.00 -10.18
N GLU A 46 -14.45 -11.70 -9.27
CA GLU A 46 -14.64 -11.26 -7.89
C GLU A 46 -13.30 -11.17 -7.15
N GLU A 47 -12.47 -12.17 -7.29
CA GLU A 47 -11.14 -12.18 -6.67
C GLU A 47 -10.23 -11.09 -7.23
N TYR A 48 -10.31 -10.82 -8.53
CA TYR A 48 -9.58 -9.72 -9.13
C TYR A 48 -10.00 -8.36 -8.57
N VAL A 49 -11.30 -8.15 -8.33
CA VAL A 49 -11.81 -6.92 -7.70
C VAL A 49 -11.36 -6.81 -6.25
N LEU A 50 -11.32 -7.93 -5.52
CA LEU A 50 -10.93 -7.95 -4.11
C LEU A 50 -9.42 -7.80 -3.89
N TYR A 51 -8.61 -8.46 -4.72
CA TYR A 51 -7.18 -8.62 -4.46
C TYR A 51 -6.28 -8.11 -5.58
N GLY A 52 -6.83 -7.79 -6.76
CA GLY A 52 -6.04 -7.55 -7.95
C GLY A 52 -5.26 -8.80 -8.35
N THR A 53 -3.98 -8.62 -8.64
CA THR A 53 -3.02 -9.71 -8.87
C THR A 53 -2.08 -9.92 -7.69
N TYR A 54 -2.39 -9.32 -6.54
CA TYR A 54 -1.57 -9.31 -5.34
C TYR A 54 -1.94 -10.45 -4.39
N GLU A 55 -1.08 -10.68 -3.43
CA GLU A 55 -1.27 -11.67 -2.38
C GLU A 55 -2.47 -11.25 -1.49
N PRO A 56 -3.48 -12.15 -1.31
CA PRO A 56 -4.77 -11.79 -0.70
C PRO A 56 -4.68 -11.23 0.72
N LEU A 57 -3.87 -11.84 1.58
CA LEU A 57 -3.74 -11.40 2.97
C LEU A 57 -3.11 -10.00 3.07
N THR A 58 -2.06 -9.75 2.32
CA THR A 58 -1.34 -8.46 2.33
C THR A 58 -2.24 -7.34 1.83
N VAL A 59 -2.95 -7.55 0.71
CA VAL A 59 -3.87 -6.55 0.15
C VAL A 59 -5.02 -6.27 1.12
N THR A 60 -5.61 -7.31 1.70
CA THR A 60 -6.72 -7.14 2.64
C THR A 60 -6.30 -6.37 3.88
N LEU A 61 -5.13 -6.69 4.46
CA LEU A 61 -4.55 -5.95 5.58
C LEU A 61 -4.34 -4.47 5.24
N THR A 62 -3.76 -4.21 4.08
CA THR A 62 -3.49 -2.84 3.61
C THR A 62 -4.79 -2.06 3.42
N HIS A 63 -5.81 -2.66 2.81
CA HIS A 63 -7.10 -2.01 2.61
C HIS A 63 -7.80 -1.70 3.94
N ILE A 64 -7.79 -2.63 4.89
CA ILE A 64 -8.38 -2.39 6.22
C ILE A 64 -7.67 -1.23 6.92
N LEU A 65 -6.35 -1.21 6.91
CA LEU A 65 -5.56 -0.16 7.53
C LEU A 65 -5.82 1.20 6.87
N ASN A 66 -5.81 1.24 5.54
CA ASN A 66 -6.10 2.45 4.77
C ASN A 66 -7.49 3.00 5.09
N ASN A 67 -8.52 2.14 5.06
CA ASN A 67 -9.89 2.55 5.40
C ASN A 67 -9.99 3.12 6.82
N LYS A 68 -9.33 2.50 7.79
CA LYS A 68 -9.28 2.99 9.18
C LYS A 68 -8.56 4.34 9.31
N SER A 69 -7.57 4.60 8.47
CA SER A 69 -6.84 5.87 8.44
C SER A 69 -7.50 6.95 7.56
N GLY A 70 -8.64 6.65 6.93
CA GLY A 70 -9.34 7.57 6.02
C GLY A 70 -8.67 7.74 4.65
N VAL A 71 -7.75 6.84 4.30
CA VAL A 71 -7.06 6.84 2.99
C VAL A 71 -7.65 5.74 2.13
N ASN A 72 -7.90 6.04 0.85
CA ASN A 72 -8.40 5.05 -0.10
C ASN A 72 -7.63 5.13 -1.42
N PHE A 73 -7.32 3.95 -1.98
CA PHE A 73 -6.70 3.80 -3.29
C PHE A 73 -7.70 3.13 -4.24
N ALA A 74 -8.04 3.83 -5.31
CA ALA A 74 -9.09 3.40 -6.25
C ALA A 74 -8.57 2.49 -7.38
N SER A 75 -7.27 2.22 -7.46
CA SER A 75 -6.67 1.44 -8.54
C SER A 75 -5.54 0.56 -8.03
N TYR A 76 -5.42 -0.63 -8.61
CA TYR A 76 -4.26 -1.53 -8.46
C TYR A 76 -3.16 -1.25 -9.50
N ALA A 77 -3.44 -0.39 -10.48
CA ALA A 77 -2.51 -0.08 -11.55
C ALA A 77 -1.77 1.24 -11.30
N HIS A 78 -0.65 1.41 -11.98
CA HIS A 78 0.02 2.69 -12.06
C HIS A 78 -0.91 3.73 -12.69
N THR A 79 -0.92 4.94 -12.12
CA THR A 79 -1.66 6.07 -12.66
C THR A 79 -0.69 7.11 -13.21
N GLY A 80 -1.13 7.89 -14.20
CA GLY A 80 -0.37 9.02 -14.74
C GLY A 80 -0.47 10.30 -13.90
N LEU A 81 -0.88 10.18 -12.64
CA LEU A 81 -0.98 11.33 -11.74
C LEU A 81 0.41 11.70 -11.21
N PRO A 82 0.69 13.02 -11.06
CA PRO A 82 1.90 13.48 -10.41
C PRO A 82 2.01 12.97 -8.98
N VAL A 83 3.23 12.65 -8.58
CA VAL A 83 3.58 12.28 -7.20
C VAL A 83 4.55 13.29 -6.62
N GLU A 84 4.49 13.49 -5.31
CA GLU A 84 5.42 14.38 -4.62
C GLU A 84 6.80 13.73 -4.54
N VAL A 85 7.83 14.52 -4.79
CA VAL A 85 9.23 14.13 -4.63
C VAL A 85 9.85 15.00 -3.54
N PHE A 86 10.50 14.38 -2.58
CA PHE A 86 11.22 15.06 -1.51
C PHE A 86 12.71 14.75 -1.63
N ALA A 87 13.52 15.80 -1.62
CA ALA A 87 14.97 15.69 -1.62
C ALA A 87 15.55 16.48 -0.45
N MET A 88 16.63 15.98 0.15
CA MET A 88 17.36 16.67 1.21
C MET A 88 18.85 16.42 1.06
N GLY A 89 19.63 17.50 1.12
CA GLY A 89 21.09 17.45 1.03
C GLY A 89 21.66 18.28 -0.11
N VAL A 90 22.90 17.99 -0.47
CA VAL A 90 23.60 18.69 -1.57
C VAL A 90 22.90 18.41 -2.89
N GLY A 91 22.52 19.48 -3.63
CA GLY A 91 21.82 19.38 -4.91
C GLY A 91 20.31 19.19 -4.80
N GLN A 92 19.72 19.34 -3.60
CA GLN A 92 18.27 19.22 -3.41
C GLN A 92 17.44 20.16 -4.28
N ASP A 93 17.96 21.34 -4.57
CA ASP A 93 17.38 22.37 -5.45
C ASP A 93 17.14 21.88 -6.89
N MET A 94 17.87 20.86 -7.33
CA MET A 94 17.66 20.23 -8.64
C MET A 94 16.39 19.37 -8.70
N PHE A 95 15.78 19.07 -7.56
CA PHE A 95 14.55 18.27 -7.45
C PHE A 95 13.33 19.13 -7.10
N GLU A 96 13.44 20.44 -7.19
CA GLU A 96 12.31 21.36 -7.01
C GLU A 96 11.53 21.55 -8.32
N GLY A 97 10.21 21.79 -8.17
CA GLY A 97 9.35 22.10 -9.30
C GLY A 97 8.62 20.89 -9.87
N TYR A 98 8.23 20.99 -11.13
CA TYR A 98 7.46 19.98 -11.85
C TYR A 98 8.30 19.46 -13.02
N TYR A 99 8.58 18.17 -13.02
CA TYR A 99 9.47 17.53 -13.99
C TYR A 99 9.04 16.07 -14.24
N ASP A 100 9.57 15.47 -15.28
CA ASP A 100 9.33 14.07 -15.64
C ASP A 100 10.19 13.13 -14.77
N ASN A 101 9.73 11.90 -14.57
CA ASN A 101 10.48 10.90 -13.80
C ASN A 101 11.86 10.59 -14.43
N THR A 102 12.04 10.79 -15.73
CA THR A 102 13.32 10.63 -16.42
C THR A 102 14.33 11.70 -16.05
N ASP A 103 13.88 12.89 -15.63
CA ASP A 103 14.76 13.99 -15.19
C ASP A 103 15.49 13.66 -13.90
N ILE A 104 14.93 12.75 -13.09
CA ILE A 104 15.61 12.24 -11.89
C ILE A 104 16.97 11.63 -12.24
N PHE A 105 17.06 10.88 -13.34
CA PHE A 105 18.31 10.31 -13.80
C PHE A 105 19.34 11.40 -14.12
N PHE A 106 18.95 12.44 -14.87
CA PHE A 106 19.84 13.53 -15.24
C PHE A 106 20.29 14.34 -14.03
N ASN A 107 19.40 14.61 -13.09
CA ASN A 107 19.72 15.30 -11.86
C ASN A 107 20.73 14.50 -11.02
N LEU A 108 20.54 13.19 -10.86
CA LEU A 108 21.49 12.33 -10.17
C LEU A 108 22.85 12.22 -10.89
N ALA A 109 22.84 12.10 -12.21
CA ALA A 109 24.07 12.07 -13.00
C ALA A 109 24.88 13.36 -12.83
N ASN A 110 24.21 14.51 -12.84
CA ASN A 110 24.86 15.81 -12.62
C ASN A 110 25.49 15.91 -11.22
N ILE A 111 24.77 15.49 -10.16
CA ILE A 111 25.28 15.54 -8.79
C ILE A 111 26.47 14.60 -8.60
N THR A 112 26.43 13.41 -9.20
CA THR A 112 27.47 12.39 -9.04
C THR A 112 28.63 12.54 -10.01
N GLY A 113 28.48 13.41 -11.03
CA GLY A 113 29.50 13.60 -12.08
C GLY A 113 29.61 12.40 -13.04
N VAL A 114 28.64 11.50 -13.06
CA VAL A 114 28.59 10.37 -13.99
C VAL A 114 28.09 10.87 -15.35
N LYS A 115 28.82 10.52 -16.41
CA LYS A 115 28.49 10.85 -17.80
C LYS A 115 27.97 9.64 -18.52
#